data_efd9a599c5aad7d311a9df703ea7ba22
#
_entry.id   efd9a599c5aad7d311a9df703ea7ba22
#
_cell.length_a   1.000
_cell.length_b   1.000
_cell.length_c   1.000
_cell.angle_alpha   90.00
_cell.angle_beta   90.00
_cell.angle_gamma   90.00
#
_symmetry.space_group_name_H-M   'P 1'
#
loop_
_entity.id
_entity.type
_entity.pdbx_description
1 polymer ?
#
loop_
_entity_poly.entity_id
_entity_poly.type
_entity_poly.pdbx_seq_one_letter_code
_entity_poly.pdbx_strand_id
1 'polypeptide(L)'
;MEYRSLNSYMKERFGCKVYKLAINGGFTCPNRDGTIDSRGCIFCSGYGSGDFAEDASLSVTKQIELGKKRVESKMPSGGNGAKSTGKYIAFFQAFTNTYAPVERLRELFTEAIKHPDVVVLSIATRPDCLGEDVLELLSELNEIKPVWVELGLQTIHEKSAEYIRRGYPLKVYEEAVVNLRKRGIEVITHVILGLPGETKEDMLETVRYVGGAIKLPYENAGKDTCSNAGVKESKGENGMYRVQGIKLQLLHVIEGTDLAKDYREGKFECLELDEYVELVRKCIEALPRDMVIHRMTGDGAKKTLVAPLWSADKKRVLNALNNTNEQGGKML
;
A
#
# COMPACT_ATOMS: atom_id res chain seq x y z
N MET A 1 -3.78 -16.40 -15.34
CA MET A 1 -2.57 -15.70 -14.87
C MET A 1 -2.27 -16.14 -13.45
N GLU A 2 -1.08 -16.66 -13.17
CA GLU A 2 -0.69 -17.15 -11.85
C GLU A 2 0.12 -16.06 -11.12
N TYR A 3 -0.30 -15.70 -9.92
CA TYR A 3 0.39 -14.71 -9.05
C TYR A 3 0.07 -14.96 -7.59
N ARG A 4 0.95 -14.53 -6.70
CA ARG A 4 0.76 -14.65 -5.25
C ARG A 4 -0.13 -13.52 -4.74
N SER A 5 -1.42 -13.79 -4.56
CA SER A 5 -2.37 -12.80 -4.04
C SER A 5 -2.23 -12.62 -2.53
N LEU A 6 -2.61 -11.44 -2.02
CA LEU A 6 -2.70 -11.22 -0.56
C LEU A 6 -3.59 -12.28 0.11
N ASN A 7 -4.70 -12.66 -0.53
CA ASN A 7 -5.60 -13.66 0.05
C ASN A 7 -4.96 -15.06 0.14
N SER A 8 -4.21 -15.49 -0.89
CA SER A 8 -3.47 -16.77 -0.83
C SER A 8 -2.37 -16.74 0.23
N TYR A 9 -1.59 -15.65 0.28
CA TYR A 9 -0.57 -15.45 1.29
C TYR A 9 -1.11 -15.48 2.73
N MET A 10 -2.25 -14.82 2.98
CA MET A 10 -2.87 -14.82 4.31
C MET A 10 -3.43 -16.18 4.69
N LYS A 11 -4.00 -16.92 3.74
CA LYS A 11 -4.45 -18.31 3.98
C LYS A 11 -3.29 -19.25 4.29
N GLU A 12 -2.18 -19.13 3.58
CA GLU A 12 -0.96 -19.89 3.84
C GLU A 12 -0.41 -19.60 5.23
N ARG A 13 -0.35 -18.32 5.63
CA ARG A 13 0.26 -17.88 6.88
C ARG A 13 -0.64 -18.09 8.12
N PHE A 14 -1.94 -17.88 7.99
CA PHE A 14 -2.89 -17.86 9.11
C PHE A 14 -3.99 -18.92 9.05
N GLY A 15 -4.01 -19.76 8.01
CA GLY A 15 -4.98 -20.85 7.83
C GLY A 15 -6.38 -20.37 7.39
N CYS A 16 -6.62 -19.08 7.23
CA CYS A 16 -7.93 -18.53 6.90
C CYS A 16 -7.84 -17.24 6.11
N LYS A 17 -8.99 -16.79 5.59
CA LYS A 17 -9.10 -15.45 4.98
C LYS A 17 -8.99 -14.39 6.06
N VAL A 18 -8.13 -13.40 5.83
CA VAL A 18 -7.93 -12.24 6.72
C VAL A 18 -8.43 -10.98 6.03
N TYR A 19 -9.21 -10.18 6.75
CA TYR A 19 -9.77 -8.95 6.23
C TYR A 19 -9.00 -7.74 6.74
N LYS A 20 -8.81 -6.75 5.87
CA LYS A 20 -8.17 -5.49 6.21
C LYS A 20 -9.23 -4.51 6.72
N LEU A 21 -9.03 -3.95 7.92
CA LEU A 21 -9.88 -2.96 8.55
C LEU A 21 -9.18 -1.60 8.50
N ALA A 22 -9.79 -0.63 7.83
CA ALA A 22 -9.25 0.72 7.73
C ALA A 22 -9.43 1.48 9.04
N ILE A 23 -8.34 2.02 9.56
CA ILE A 23 -8.26 2.78 10.81
C ILE A 23 -7.77 4.19 10.50
N ASN A 24 -8.36 5.16 11.16
CA ASN A 24 -7.95 6.56 11.14
C ASN A 24 -7.31 6.93 12.47
N GLY A 25 -6.02 7.20 12.47
CA GLY A 25 -5.26 7.63 13.66
C GLY A 25 -5.36 9.12 13.98
N GLY A 26 -6.09 9.90 13.17
CA GLY A 26 -6.16 11.35 13.31
C GLY A 26 -4.90 12.09 12.87
N PHE A 27 -4.11 11.49 12.00
CA PHE A 27 -2.86 12.07 11.50
C PHE A 27 -3.08 13.13 10.41
N THR A 28 -2.05 13.89 10.11
CA THR A 28 -1.95 14.79 8.96
C THR A 28 -0.86 14.32 7.99
N CYS A 29 -0.43 15.20 7.11
CA CYS A 29 0.62 14.92 6.13
C CYS A 29 1.51 16.17 5.97
N PRO A 30 2.85 16.04 5.92
CA PRO A 30 3.75 17.17 5.74
C PRO A 30 3.54 17.91 4.41
N ASN A 31 2.92 17.27 3.42
CA ASN A 31 2.49 17.91 2.18
C ASN A 31 1.20 18.76 2.32
N ARG A 32 0.58 18.82 3.53
CA ARG A 32 -0.70 19.50 3.76
C ARG A 32 -0.67 20.51 4.89
N ASP A 33 0.21 20.33 5.87
CA ASP A 33 0.26 21.20 7.05
C ASP A 33 1.26 22.35 6.91
N GLY A 34 1.89 22.50 5.75
CA GLY A 34 2.84 23.55 5.46
C GLY A 34 4.30 23.17 5.73
N THR A 35 4.57 21.99 6.25
CA THR A 35 5.96 21.53 6.50
C THR A 35 6.74 21.36 5.20
N ILE A 36 6.13 20.73 4.18
CA ILE A 36 6.68 20.60 2.82
C ILE A 36 5.84 21.41 1.84
N ASP A 37 4.53 21.20 1.82
CA ASP A 37 3.54 21.89 0.99
C ASP A 37 2.22 21.99 1.78
N SER A 38 1.34 22.91 1.38
CA SER A 38 -0.01 23.06 1.96
C SER A 38 -1.11 22.43 1.09
N ARG A 39 -0.80 22.09 -0.18
CA ARG A 39 -1.77 21.62 -1.19
C ARG A 39 -1.98 20.10 -1.17
N GLY A 40 -1.01 19.34 -0.68
CA GLY A 40 -0.98 17.89 -0.78
C GLY A 40 -0.57 17.36 -2.15
N CYS A 41 -0.47 16.04 -2.28
CA CYS A 41 -0.26 15.41 -3.58
C CYS A 41 -1.45 15.74 -4.51
N ILE A 42 -1.17 15.94 -5.80
CA ILE A 42 -2.14 16.44 -6.78
C ILE A 42 -3.42 15.59 -6.88
N PHE A 43 -3.32 14.28 -6.61
CA PHE A 43 -4.39 13.28 -6.70
C PHE A 43 -5.08 12.99 -5.36
N CYS A 44 -4.54 13.51 -4.25
CA CYS A 44 -4.97 13.09 -2.93
C CYS A 44 -6.23 13.85 -2.48
N SER A 45 -7.31 13.11 -2.15
CA SER A 45 -8.55 13.70 -1.63
C SER A 45 -8.36 14.45 -0.31
N GLY A 46 -9.31 15.26 0.07
CA GLY A 46 -9.33 15.97 1.37
C GLY A 46 -9.24 15.03 2.58
N TYR A 47 -9.61 13.75 2.40
CA TYR A 47 -9.57 12.72 3.45
C TYR A 47 -8.27 11.91 3.48
N GLY A 48 -7.24 12.30 2.70
CA GLY A 48 -5.94 11.63 2.72
C GLY A 48 -5.99 10.12 2.42
N SER A 49 -6.85 9.70 1.48
CA SER A 49 -7.14 8.29 1.16
C SER A 49 -7.87 7.52 2.28
N GLY A 50 -8.41 8.22 3.28
CA GLY A 50 -9.14 7.66 4.42
C GLY A 50 -10.65 7.53 4.22
N ASP A 51 -11.16 7.61 2.99
CA ASP A 51 -12.61 7.64 2.66
C ASP A 51 -13.41 6.45 3.23
N PHE A 52 -12.75 5.36 3.59
CA PHE A 52 -13.37 4.15 4.14
C PHE A 52 -13.03 3.89 5.61
N ALA A 53 -12.25 4.75 6.23
CA ALA A 53 -11.91 4.65 7.64
C ALA A 53 -13.03 5.21 8.52
N GLU A 54 -13.04 4.78 9.78
CA GLU A 54 -13.96 5.31 10.78
C GLU A 54 -13.53 6.71 11.24
N ASP A 55 -14.37 7.35 12.06
CA ASP A 55 -14.07 8.65 12.65
C ASP A 55 -12.84 8.55 13.58
N ALA A 56 -11.88 9.46 13.41
CA ALA A 56 -10.65 9.52 14.20
C ALA A 56 -10.88 9.84 15.69
N SER A 57 -12.06 10.35 16.08
CA SER A 57 -12.43 10.58 17.47
C SER A 57 -12.70 9.29 18.24
N LEU A 58 -12.92 8.17 17.55
CA LEU A 58 -13.16 6.87 18.16
C LEU A 58 -11.81 6.21 18.53
N SER A 59 -11.78 5.46 19.64
CA SER A 59 -10.61 4.63 19.96
C SER A 59 -10.34 3.62 18.86
N VAL A 60 -9.09 3.18 18.74
CA VAL A 60 -8.68 2.19 17.74
C VAL A 60 -9.48 0.89 17.89
N THR A 61 -9.66 0.42 19.11
CA THR A 61 -10.49 -0.76 19.42
C THR A 61 -11.92 -0.58 18.89
N LYS A 62 -12.53 0.60 19.11
CA LYS A 62 -13.88 0.87 18.61
C LYS A 62 -13.95 0.85 17.09
N GLN A 63 -12.96 1.44 16.42
CA GLN A 63 -12.87 1.42 14.96
C GLN A 63 -12.71 -0.03 14.44
N ILE A 64 -11.88 -0.86 15.09
CA ILE A 64 -11.74 -2.29 14.76
C ILE A 64 -13.10 -2.99 14.85
N GLU A 65 -13.82 -2.83 15.97
CA GLU A 65 -15.12 -3.50 16.18
C GLU A 65 -16.19 -3.06 15.17
N LEU A 66 -16.21 -1.78 14.78
CA LEU A 66 -17.08 -1.29 13.72
C LEU A 66 -16.70 -1.86 12.35
N GLY A 67 -15.41 -1.90 12.04
CA GLY A 67 -14.86 -2.49 10.81
C GLY A 67 -15.18 -3.98 10.71
N LYS A 68 -15.11 -4.75 11.80
CA LYS A 68 -15.49 -6.17 11.85
C LYS A 68 -16.96 -6.36 11.46
N LYS A 69 -17.87 -5.59 12.06
CA LYS A 69 -19.30 -5.64 11.71
C LYS A 69 -19.56 -5.38 10.22
N ARG A 70 -18.81 -4.42 9.63
CA ARG A 70 -18.93 -4.07 8.19
C ARG A 70 -18.51 -5.21 7.26
N VAL A 71 -17.61 -6.09 7.67
CA VAL A 71 -17.15 -7.22 6.85
C VAL A 71 -17.82 -8.55 7.17
N GLU A 72 -18.61 -8.64 8.25
CA GLU A 72 -19.32 -9.87 8.65
C GLU A 72 -20.17 -10.46 7.53
N SER A 73 -20.87 -9.61 6.77
CA SER A 73 -21.69 -10.07 5.63
C SER A 73 -20.89 -10.68 4.48
N LYS A 74 -19.56 -10.48 4.46
CA LYS A 74 -18.65 -11.01 3.45
C LYS A 74 -17.94 -12.30 3.89
N MET A 75 -18.17 -12.72 5.13
CA MET A 75 -17.60 -13.96 5.65
C MET A 75 -18.42 -15.16 5.23
N PRO A 76 -17.77 -16.30 4.90
CA PRO A 76 -18.51 -17.55 4.69
C PRO A 76 -19.27 -17.90 5.98
N SER A 77 -20.54 -18.23 5.84
CA SER A 77 -21.29 -18.81 6.96
C SER A 77 -20.63 -20.13 7.32
N GLY A 78 -20.08 -20.22 8.54
CA GLY A 78 -19.51 -21.49 9.04
C GLY A 78 -20.58 -22.55 9.05
N GLY A 79 -20.31 -23.74 8.47
CA GLY A 79 -21.18 -24.90 8.65
C GLY A 79 -21.40 -25.12 10.16
N ASN A 80 -22.64 -25.30 10.59
CA ASN A 80 -23.09 -25.45 11.97
C ASN A 80 -23.27 -24.18 12.82
N GLY A 81 -23.50 -23.00 12.21
CA GLY A 81 -23.89 -21.80 12.98
C GLY A 81 -22.81 -21.19 13.86
N ALA A 82 -21.58 -21.72 13.84
CA ALA A 82 -20.44 -21.10 14.51
C ALA A 82 -20.00 -19.86 13.71
N LYS A 83 -20.12 -18.67 14.31
CA LYS A 83 -19.48 -17.46 13.77
C LYS A 83 -17.98 -17.75 13.65
N SER A 84 -17.47 -17.73 12.41
CA SER A 84 -16.03 -17.81 12.19
C SER A 84 -15.38 -16.68 12.97
N THR A 85 -14.49 -17.01 13.91
CA THR A 85 -13.63 -16.02 14.57
C THR A 85 -12.70 -15.50 13.49
N GLY A 86 -13.08 -14.35 12.88
CA GLY A 86 -12.30 -13.73 11.81
C GLY A 86 -10.97 -13.22 12.32
N LYS A 87 -9.95 -13.29 11.48
CA LYS A 87 -8.65 -12.63 11.71
C LYS A 87 -8.57 -11.39 10.85
N TYR A 88 -7.95 -10.35 11.39
CA TYR A 88 -7.96 -9.03 10.75
C TYR A 88 -6.55 -8.43 10.67
N ILE A 89 -6.36 -7.59 9.64
CA ILE A 89 -5.25 -6.66 9.52
C ILE A 89 -5.77 -5.32 10.01
N ALA A 90 -5.18 -4.77 11.07
CA ALA A 90 -5.40 -3.38 11.47
C ALA A 90 -4.60 -2.48 10.53
N PHE A 91 -5.28 -1.69 9.68
CA PHE A 91 -4.65 -0.91 8.63
C PHE A 91 -4.84 0.58 8.85
N PHE A 92 -3.80 1.25 9.31
CA PHE A 92 -3.75 2.71 9.37
C PHE A 92 -3.55 3.25 7.96
N GLN A 93 -4.58 3.90 7.42
CA GLN A 93 -4.64 4.28 6.01
C GLN A 93 -4.63 5.78 5.77
N ALA A 94 -5.36 6.56 6.58
CA ALA A 94 -5.60 7.97 6.33
C ALA A 94 -4.33 8.80 6.53
N PHE A 95 -3.94 9.61 5.54
CA PHE A 95 -2.79 10.50 5.57
C PHE A 95 -1.43 9.78 5.76
N THR A 96 -0.53 10.35 6.59
CA THR A 96 0.82 9.84 6.85
C THR A 96 0.89 9.30 8.27
N ASN A 97 0.75 7.99 8.42
CA ASN A 97 0.47 7.38 9.73
C ASN A 97 1.70 7.21 10.64
N THR A 98 2.87 7.71 10.24
CA THR A 98 4.05 7.83 11.12
C THR A 98 4.44 9.29 11.38
N TYR A 99 3.62 10.24 10.92
CA TYR A 99 3.88 11.67 11.07
C TYR A 99 3.18 12.22 12.30
N ALA A 100 3.72 11.87 13.45
CA ALA A 100 3.30 12.34 14.78
C ALA A 100 4.42 12.05 15.81
N PRO A 101 4.38 12.63 17.03
CA PRO A 101 5.26 12.23 18.12
C PRO A 101 5.19 10.73 18.39
N VAL A 102 6.35 10.10 18.66
CA VAL A 102 6.48 8.64 18.79
C VAL A 102 5.59 8.08 19.93
N GLU A 103 5.38 8.84 20.99
CA GLU A 103 4.50 8.47 22.10
C GLU A 103 3.05 8.29 21.63
N ARG A 104 2.57 9.18 20.75
CA ARG A 104 1.24 9.07 20.16
C ARG A 104 1.12 7.88 19.22
N LEU A 105 2.15 7.61 18.43
CA LEU A 105 2.22 6.41 17.58
C LEU A 105 2.19 5.15 18.43
N ARG A 106 2.98 5.12 19.50
CA ARG A 106 3.05 4.00 20.45
C ARG A 106 1.68 3.68 21.05
N GLU A 107 0.97 4.69 21.52
CA GLU A 107 -0.37 4.53 22.08
C GLU A 107 -1.32 3.85 21.06
N LEU A 108 -1.46 4.42 19.87
CA LEU A 108 -2.42 3.95 18.85
C LEU A 108 -2.05 2.58 18.29
N PHE A 109 -0.77 2.35 17.99
CA PHE A 109 -0.32 1.10 17.40
C PHE A 109 -0.34 -0.04 18.42
N THR A 110 -0.03 0.25 19.70
CA THR A 110 -0.12 -0.75 20.77
C THR A 110 -1.57 -1.16 21.00
N GLU A 111 -2.52 -0.23 20.99
CA GLU A 111 -3.94 -0.53 21.10
C GLU A 111 -4.39 -1.45 19.95
N ALA A 112 -3.98 -1.15 18.71
CA ALA A 112 -4.32 -1.95 17.54
C ALA A 112 -3.71 -3.37 17.59
N ILE A 113 -2.41 -3.48 17.88
CA ILE A 113 -1.67 -4.74 17.79
C ILE A 113 -2.03 -5.71 18.93
N LYS A 114 -2.42 -5.18 20.10
CA LYS A 114 -2.88 -5.99 21.24
C LYS A 114 -4.31 -6.51 21.09
N HIS A 115 -5.08 -6.01 20.13
CA HIS A 115 -6.42 -6.55 19.89
C HIS A 115 -6.36 -8.03 19.54
N PRO A 116 -7.17 -8.93 20.19
CA PRO A 116 -7.03 -10.38 20.04
C PRO A 116 -7.24 -10.88 18.60
N ASP A 117 -8.15 -10.27 17.85
CA ASP A 117 -8.47 -10.68 16.48
C ASP A 117 -7.55 -10.04 15.42
N VAL A 118 -6.67 -9.12 15.81
CA VAL A 118 -5.68 -8.53 14.90
C VAL A 118 -4.47 -9.44 14.82
N VAL A 119 -4.12 -9.84 13.61
CA VAL A 119 -2.97 -10.73 13.35
C VAL A 119 -1.82 -10.02 12.64
N VAL A 120 -2.06 -8.83 12.10
CA VAL A 120 -1.06 -7.98 11.44
C VAL A 120 -1.42 -6.52 11.69
N LEU A 121 -0.42 -5.70 12.01
CA LEU A 121 -0.50 -4.24 11.99
C LEU A 121 0.07 -3.74 10.67
N SER A 122 -0.72 -3.03 9.87
CA SER A 122 -0.30 -2.46 8.58
C SER A 122 -0.41 -0.93 8.63
N ILE A 123 0.67 -0.24 8.26
CA ILE A 123 0.81 1.21 8.42
C ILE A 123 1.19 1.83 7.08
N ALA A 124 0.28 2.62 6.48
CA ALA A 124 0.57 3.36 5.27
C ALA A 124 1.24 4.70 5.62
N THR A 125 2.39 4.96 5.02
CA THR A 125 3.14 6.17 5.33
C THR A 125 4.02 6.64 4.16
N ARG A 126 4.63 7.79 4.35
CA ARG A 126 5.65 8.37 3.49
C ARG A 126 7.04 7.88 3.93
N PRO A 127 7.95 7.61 2.99
CA PRO A 127 9.32 7.19 3.31
C PRO A 127 10.11 8.21 4.16
N ASP A 128 9.86 9.51 3.95
CA ASP A 128 10.51 10.61 4.66
C ASP A 128 9.98 10.88 6.08
N CYS A 129 9.01 10.07 6.55
CA CYS A 129 8.44 10.13 7.89
C CYS A 129 8.77 8.89 8.74
N LEU A 130 9.99 8.36 8.59
CA LEU A 130 10.51 7.19 9.30
C LEU A 130 11.82 7.54 10.01
N GLY A 131 11.72 8.40 11.05
CA GLY A 131 12.84 8.71 11.94
C GLY A 131 13.29 7.47 12.73
N GLU A 132 14.48 7.52 13.34
CA GLU A 132 15.04 6.40 14.09
C GLU A 132 14.12 5.95 15.25
N ASP A 133 13.54 6.90 15.97
CA ASP A 133 12.56 6.68 17.04
C ASP A 133 11.32 5.91 16.57
N VAL A 134 10.83 6.24 15.36
CA VAL A 134 9.73 5.52 14.72
C VAL A 134 10.14 4.11 14.33
N LEU A 135 11.33 3.96 13.74
CA LEU A 135 11.86 2.65 13.34
C LEU A 135 12.07 1.73 14.54
N GLU A 136 12.54 2.26 15.67
CA GLU A 136 12.66 1.53 16.94
C GLU A 136 11.29 1.07 17.43
N LEU A 137 10.29 1.96 17.49
CA LEU A 137 8.92 1.62 17.86
C LEU A 137 8.34 0.50 16.97
N LEU A 138 8.52 0.60 15.65
CA LEU A 138 8.02 -0.42 14.73
C LEU A 138 8.73 -1.76 14.94
N SER A 139 10.01 -1.77 15.29
CA SER A 139 10.76 -2.99 15.64
C SER A 139 10.19 -3.64 16.89
N GLU A 140 9.99 -2.88 17.97
CA GLU A 140 9.37 -3.38 19.20
C GLU A 140 7.98 -4.00 18.96
N LEU A 141 7.16 -3.35 18.14
CA LEU A 141 5.83 -3.84 17.81
C LEU A 141 5.88 -5.10 16.94
N ASN A 142 6.89 -5.22 16.07
CA ASN A 142 7.07 -6.40 15.21
C ASN A 142 7.45 -7.66 15.99
N GLU A 143 8.00 -7.54 17.21
CA GLU A 143 8.21 -8.66 18.12
C GLU A 143 6.88 -9.19 18.72
N ILE A 144 5.83 -8.36 18.76
CA ILE A 144 4.50 -8.75 19.29
C ILE A 144 3.69 -9.50 18.22
N LYS A 145 3.54 -8.86 17.06
CA LYS A 145 2.86 -9.40 15.86
C LYS A 145 3.47 -8.77 14.62
N PRO A 146 3.35 -9.41 13.44
CA PRO A 146 3.87 -8.86 12.20
C PRO A 146 3.45 -7.43 11.94
N VAL A 147 4.42 -6.56 11.69
CA VAL A 147 4.21 -5.17 11.25
C VAL A 147 4.52 -5.07 9.77
N TRP A 148 3.62 -4.48 9.02
CA TRP A 148 3.78 -4.13 7.62
C TRP A 148 3.83 -2.63 7.45
N VAL A 149 4.82 -2.15 6.73
CA VAL A 149 4.90 -0.73 6.35
C VAL A 149 4.59 -0.60 4.86
N GLU A 150 3.56 0.17 4.56
CA GLU A 150 3.12 0.41 3.19
C GLU A 150 3.64 1.77 2.72
N LEU A 151 4.67 1.76 1.88
CA LEU A 151 5.37 2.96 1.42
C LEU A 151 4.78 3.51 0.11
N GLY A 152 4.52 4.79 0.09
CA GLY A 152 4.11 5.50 -1.11
C GLY A 152 5.33 5.83 -1.99
N LEU A 153 5.64 5.04 -2.99
CA LEU A 153 6.63 5.37 -4.04
C LEU A 153 5.96 6.11 -5.19
N GLN A 154 4.85 5.56 -5.66
CA GLN A 154 4.01 5.96 -6.78
C GLN A 154 4.69 5.74 -8.14
N THR A 155 5.89 6.28 -8.37
CA THR A 155 6.74 6.17 -9.56
C THR A 155 8.20 6.38 -9.21
N ILE A 156 9.11 5.85 -10.06
CA ILE A 156 10.55 6.14 -9.98
C ILE A 156 10.97 7.38 -10.80
N HIS A 157 10.10 7.85 -11.69
CA HIS A 157 10.40 8.95 -12.60
C HIS A 157 10.25 10.30 -11.89
N GLU A 158 11.36 11.02 -11.71
CA GLU A 158 11.38 12.28 -10.95
C GLU A 158 10.45 13.35 -11.54
N LYS A 159 10.35 13.46 -12.87
CA LYS A 159 9.42 14.38 -13.53
C LYS A 159 7.95 14.13 -13.12
N SER A 160 7.55 12.86 -13.08
CA SER A 160 6.22 12.48 -12.62
C SER A 160 6.06 12.69 -11.11
N ALA A 161 7.11 12.40 -10.32
CA ALA A 161 7.14 12.62 -8.89
C ALA A 161 6.99 14.11 -8.52
N GLU A 162 7.61 15.00 -9.27
CA GLU A 162 7.45 16.46 -9.14
C GLU A 162 6.02 16.89 -9.51
N TYR A 163 5.50 16.41 -10.65
CA TYR A 163 4.13 16.73 -11.08
C TYR A 163 3.09 16.31 -10.03
N ILE A 164 3.22 15.11 -9.47
CA ILE A 164 2.30 14.65 -8.43
C ILE A 164 2.58 15.25 -7.04
N ARG A 165 3.58 16.10 -6.92
CA ARG A 165 4.00 16.72 -5.65
C ARG A 165 4.33 15.68 -4.57
N ARG A 166 5.09 14.62 -4.94
CA ARG A 166 5.50 13.57 -3.98
C ARG A 166 6.31 14.15 -2.82
N GLY A 167 7.20 15.11 -3.10
CA GLY A 167 7.92 15.88 -2.09
C GLY A 167 9.14 15.22 -1.46
N TYR A 168 9.62 14.09 -2.01
CA TYR A 168 10.90 13.44 -1.66
C TYR A 168 11.49 12.73 -2.87
N PRO A 169 12.83 12.66 -2.99
CA PRO A 169 13.53 11.96 -4.06
C PRO A 169 13.49 10.43 -3.87
N LEU A 170 13.77 9.68 -4.95
CA LEU A 170 13.79 8.21 -4.95
C LEU A 170 14.70 7.63 -3.86
N LYS A 171 15.86 8.24 -3.62
CA LYS A 171 16.83 7.82 -2.60
C LYS A 171 16.21 7.68 -1.20
N VAL A 172 15.30 8.57 -0.81
CA VAL A 172 14.63 8.50 0.50
C VAL A 172 13.75 7.25 0.62
N TYR A 173 13.11 6.83 -0.48
CA TYR A 173 12.39 5.57 -0.52
C TYR A 173 13.32 4.36 -0.37
N GLU A 174 14.45 4.36 -1.08
CA GLU A 174 15.46 3.29 -1.00
C GLU A 174 15.99 3.14 0.43
N GLU A 175 16.37 4.24 1.07
CA GLU A 175 16.85 4.26 2.46
C GLU A 175 15.79 3.74 3.44
N ALA A 176 14.52 4.14 3.26
CA ALA A 176 13.41 3.65 4.08
C ALA A 176 13.21 2.14 3.93
N VAL A 177 13.24 1.61 2.70
CA VAL A 177 13.15 0.16 2.45
C VAL A 177 14.29 -0.57 3.17
N VAL A 178 15.53 -0.13 2.99
CA VAL A 178 16.69 -0.78 3.62
C VAL A 178 16.58 -0.75 5.15
N ASN A 179 16.23 0.39 5.74
CA ASN A 179 16.11 0.54 7.19
C ASN A 179 15.01 -0.34 7.80
N LEU A 180 13.87 -0.45 7.14
CA LEU A 180 12.78 -1.34 7.54
C LEU A 180 13.17 -2.82 7.40
N ARG A 181 13.81 -3.17 6.27
CA ARG A 181 14.20 -4.55 6.00
C ARG A 181 15.31 -5.05 6.93
N LYS A 182 16.27 -4.21 7.30
CA LYS A 182 17.28 -4.51 8.33
C LYS A 182 16.65 -4.89 9.67
N ARG A 183 15.48 -4.35 9.97
CA ARG A 183 14.69 -4.62 11.19
C ARG A 183 13.67 -5.76 11.03
N GLY A 184 13.72 -6.53 9.92
CA GLY A 184 12.81 -7.65 9.67
C GLY A 184 11.36 -7.22 9.35
N ILE A 185 11.11 -5.91 9.16
CA ILE A 185 9.77 -5.40 8.88
C ILE A 185 9.43 -5.62 7.40
N GLU A 186 8.23 -6.15 7.13
CA GLU A 186 7.74 -6.36 5.76
C GLU A 186 7.33 -5.03 5.13
N VAL A 187 7.81 -4.78 3.90
CA VAL A 187 7.54 -3.56 3.14
C VAL A 187 6.63 -3.87 1.96
N ILE A 188 5.58 -3.06 1.82
CA ILE A 188 4.66 -3.08 0.67
C ILE A 188 4.76 -1.75 -0.06
N THR A 189 5.07 -1.77 -1.35
CA THR A 189 5.20 -0.55 -2.14
C THR A 189 3.91 -0.21 -2.87
N HIS A 190 3.51 1.05 -2.80
CA HIS A 190 2.41 1.59 -3.60
C HIS A 190 2.95 2.18 -4.90
N VAL A 191 2.41 1.71 -6.02
CA VAL A 191 2.67 2.22 -7.37
C VAL A 191 1.35 2.68 -7.97
N ILE A 192 1.35 3.82 -8.67
CA ILE A 192 0.19 4.32 -9.39
C ILE A 192 0.41 4.12 -10.88
N LEU A 193 -0.52 3.43 -11.54
CA LEU A 193 -0.56 3.23 -12.97
C LEU A 193 -1.49 4.27 -13.61
N GLY A 194 -1.04 4.91 -14.68
CA GLY A 194 -1.78 5.94 -15.42
C GLY A 194 -1.44 7.36 -15.00
N LEU A 195 -0.26 7.60 -14.41
CA LEU A 195 0.18 8.97 -14.10
C LEU A 195 0.35 9.80 -15.39
N PRO A 196 -0.11 11.08 -15.38
CA PRO A 196 0.02 11.95 -16.54
C PRO A 196 1.46 12.09 -17.01
N GLY A 197 1.67 11.91 -18.31
CA GLY A 197 2.98 12.01 -18.94
C GLY A 197 3.83 10.73 -18.90
N GLU A 198 3.38 9.68 -18.21
CA GLU A 198 4.04 8.38 -18.25
C GLU A 198 3.50 7.50 -19.38
N THR A 199 4.43 6.84 -20.10
CA THR A 199 4.11 5.78 -21.05
C THR A 199 3.87 4.46 -20.32
N LYS A 200 3.31 3.46 -21.02
CA LYS A 200 3.16 2.10 -20.48
C LYS A 200 4.51 1.49 -20.09
N GLU A 201 5.60 1.83 -20.79
CA GLU A 201 6.95 1.36 -20.48
C GLU A 201 7.50 2.02 -19.21
N ASP A 202 7.29 3.32 -18.99
CA ASP A 202 7.70 4.01 -17.77
C ASP A 202 7.03 3.36 -16.52
N MET A 203 5.74 3.03 -16.64
CA MET A 203 5.02 2.33 -15.56
C MET A 203 5.58 0.93 -15.30
N LEU A 204 5.92 0.18 -16.37
CA LEU A 204 6.56 -1.13 -16.28
C LEU A 204 7.96 -1.04 -15.69
N GLU A 205 8.72 0.00 -16.02
CA GLU A 205 10.05 0.25 -15.44
C GLU A 205 9.94 0.46 -13.93
N THR A 206 8.97 1.26 -13.47
CA THR A 206 8.67 1.42 -12.04
C THR A 206 8.35 0.07 -11.37
N VAL A 207 7.56 -0.78 -12.00
CA VAL A 207 7.19 -2.08 -11.44
C VAL A 207 8.38 -3.04 -11.39
N ARG A 208 9.22 -3.09 -12.45
CA ARG A 208 10.45 -3.89 -12.47
C ARG A 208 11.43 -3.43 -11.40
N TYR A 209 11.56 -2.12 -11.21
CA TYR A 209 12.38 -1.55 -10.15
C TYR A 209 11.93 -2.03 -8.77
N VAL A 210 10.63 -1.98 -8.47
CA VAL A 210 10.06 -2.48 -7.20
C VAL A 210 10.25 -3.99 -7.05
N GLY A 211 10.16 -4.75 -8.16
CA GLY A 211 10.42 -6.19 -8.20
C GLY A 211 11.88 -6.55 -7.98
N GLY A 212 12.80 -5.62 -8.19
CA GLY A 212 14.23 -5.78 -8.02
C GLY A 212 14.70 -5.76 -6.57
N ALA A 213 16.01 -5.80 -6.40
CA ALA A 213 16.66 -5.66 -5.10
C ALA A 213 17.31 -4.27 -4.99
N ILE A 214 17.12 -3.61 -3.88
CA ILE A 214 17.70 -2.31 -3.58
C ILE A 214 19.02 -2.52 -2.85
N LYS A 215 20.09 -1.86 -3.34
CA LYS A 215 21.40 -1.81 -2.71
C LYS A 215 21.81 -0.35 -2.55
N LEU A 216 22.03 0.09 -1.32
CA LEU A 216 22.59 1.42 -1.09
C LEU A 216 24.06 1.46 -1.50
N PRO A 217 24.52 2.52 -2.19
CA PRO A 217 25.87 2.60 -2.74
C PRO A 217 26.99 2.67 -1.69
N TYR A 218 26.69 2.88 -0.42
CA TYR A 218 27.66 3.01 0.67
C TYR A 218 27.20 2.30 1.95
N GLU A 219 27.28 0.97 2.00
CA GLU A 219 27.54 0.31 3.27
C GLU A 219 29.05 0.08 3.39
N ASN A 220 29.75 1.04 4.02
CA ASN A 220 31.00 0.69 4.67
C ASN A 220 30.67 -0.42 5.66
N ALA A 221 31.36 -1.55 5.54
CA ALA A 221 31.29 -2.66 6.48
C ALA A 221 31.81 -2.22 7.88
N GLY A 222 31.04 -1.34 8.52
CA GLY A 222 31.18 -0.93 9.91
C GLY A 222 30.42 -1.94 10.75
N LYS A 223 31.15 -2.70 11.55
CA LYS A 223 30.74 -3.67 12.54
C LYS A 223 29.29 -3.51 13.01
N ASP A 224 28.41 -4.43 12.59
CA ASP A 224 27.11 -4.64 13.18
C ASP A 224 27.28 -4.97 14.67
N THR A 225 27.04 -4.00 15.55
CA THR A 225 26.99 -4.17 17.01
C THR A 225 25.57 -4.27 17.54
N CYS A 226 24.69 -4.94 16.81
CA CYS A 226 23.39 -5.33 17.32
C CYS A 226 23.19 -6.83 17.14
N SER A 227 23.92 -7.60 17.96
CA SER A 227 23.60 -9.00 18.21
C SER A 227 22.48 -9.09 19.24
N ASN A 228 21.22 -9.10 18.80
CA ASN A 228 20.12 -9.59 19.61
C ASN A 228 19.47 -10.82 18.96
N ALA A 229 19.44 -11.87 19.76
CA ALA A 229 19.11 -13.22 19.40
C ALA A 229 17.65 -13.37 18.88
N GLY A 230 17.47 -14.10 17.78
CA GLY A 230 16.21 -14.76 17.48
C GLY A 230 15.47 -14.34 16.21
N VAL A 231 15.79 -13.22 15.56
CA VAL A 231 15.16 -12.83 14.28
C VAL A 231 15.89 -13.50 13.14
N LYS A 232 15.24 -14.39 12.40
CA LYS A 232 15.75 -14.88 11.12
C LYS A 232 15.87 -13.70 10.16
N GLU A 233 17.09 -13.18 10.06
CA GLU A 233 17.43 -12.14 9.11
C GLU A 233 17.09 -12.61 7.69
N SER A 234 16.17 -11.92 7.03
CA SER A 234 16.01 -12.02 5.58
C SER A 234 17.12 -11.19 4.90
N LYS A 235 18.37 -11.45 5.23
CA LYS A 235 19.51 -10.91 4.47
C LYS A 235 19.43 -11.55 3.09
N GLY A 236 19.05 -10.76 2.09
CA GLY A 236 19.38 -11.09 0.72
C GLY A 236 20.90 -11.25 0.65
N GLU A 237 21.38 -12.28 -0.03
CA GLU A 237 22.79 -12.48 -0.27
C GLU A 237 23.41 -11.16 -0.77
N ASN A 238 24.50 -10.72 -0.16
CA ASN A 238 25.27 -9.53 -0.54
C ASN A 238 24.68 -8.14 -0.20
N GLY A 239 23.92 -7.96 0.90
CA GLY A 239 23.46 -6.62 1.32
C GLY A 239 22.38 -6.03 0.40
N MET A 240 21.65 -6.86 -0.34
CA MET A 240 20.53 -6.46 -1.17
C MET A 240 19.21 -6.66 -0.44
N TYR A 241 18.33 -5.67 -0.48
CA TYR A 241 17.04 -5.69 0.20
C TYR A 241 15.89 -5.67 -0.82
N ARG A 242 14.88 -6.50 -0.58
CA ARG A 242 13.67 -6.58 -1.41
C ARG A 242 12.43 -6.22 -0.62
N VAL A 243 11.46 -5.60 -1.27
CA VAL A 243 10.12 -5.44 -0.73
C VAL A 243 9.33 -6.75 -0.89
N GLN A 244 8.39 -7.01 0.02
CA GLN A 244 7.64 -8.28 0.06
C GLN A 244 6.34 -8.20 -0.70
N GLY A 245 5.84 -6.98 -0.92
CA GLY A 245 4.57 -6.82 -1.60
C GLY A 245 4.45 -5.53 -2.38
N ILE A 246 3.50 -5.51 -3.28
CA ILE A 246 3.19 -4.37 -4.13
C ILE A 246 1.68 -4.13 -4.20
N LYS A 247 1.30 -2.86 -4.31
CA LYS A 247 -0.04 -2.43 -4.72
C LYS A 247 0.06 -1.73 -6.07
N LEU A 248 -0.55 -2.32 -7.08
CA LEU A 248 -0.74 -1.72 -8.39
C LEU A 248 -2.06 -0.95 -8.34
N GLN A 249 -1.98 0.37 -8.23
CA GLN A 249 -3.15 1.22 -8.08
C GLN A 249 -3.43 1.94 -9.39
N LEU A 250 -4.68 1.91 -9.85
CA LEU A 250 -5.12 2.78 -10.94
C LEU A 250 -5.18 4.22 -10.44
N LEU A 251 -4.66 5.17 -11.24
CA LEU A 251 -4.89 6.58 -11.00
C LEU A 251 -6.39 6.89 -11.01
N HIS A 252 -6.87 7.52 -9.97
CA HIS A 252 -8.23 8.05 -9.89
C HIS A 252 -8.20 9.58 -9.88
N VAL A 253 -8.98 10.15 -10.74
CA VAL A 253 -9.27 11.59 -10.74
C VAL A 253 -10.44 11.81 -9.80
N ILE A 254 -10.18 12.47 -8.68
CA ILE A 254 -11.15 12.67 -7.60
C ILE A 254 -11.56 14.14 -7.55
N GLU A 255 -12.85 14.38 -7.36
CA GLU A 255 -13.42 15.72 -7.25
C GLU A 255 -12.75 16.54 -6.15
N GLY A 256 -12.53 17.84 -6.43
CA GLY A 256 -11.89 18.76 -5.50
C GLY A 256 -10.36 18.67 -5.44
N THR A 257 -9.73 17.82 -6.28
CA THR A 257 -8.27 17.75 -6.42
C THR A 257 -7.76 18.64 -7.57
N ASP A 258 -6.49 19.03 -7.52
CA ASP A 258 -5.88 19.76 -8.63
C ASP A 258 -5.75 18.87 -9.87
N LEU A 259 -5.58 17.56 -9.69
CA LEU A 259 -5.60 16.59 -10.79
C LEU A 259 -6.94 16.61 -11.55
N ALA A 260 -8.07 16.83 -10.84
CA ALA A 260 -9.38 16.95 -11.49
C ALA A 260 -9.50 18.24 -12.32
N LYS A 261 -8.83 19.33 -11.94
CA LYS A 261 -8.74 20.54 -12.75
C LYS A 261 -7.96 20.27 -14.03
N ASP A 262 -6.76 19.67 -13.90
CA ASP A 262 -5.91 19.34 -15.04
C ASP A 262 -6.61 18.39 -16.03
N TYR A 263 -7.37 17.41 -15.52
CA TYR A 263 -8.18 16.50 -16.35
C TYR A 263 -9.27 17.24 -17.13
N ARG A 264 -10.00 18.15 -16.48
CA ARG A 264 -11.06 18.94 -17.13
C ARG A 264 -10.51 19.93 -18.16
N GLU A 265 -9.29 20.39 -17.97
CA GLU A 265 -8.55 21.21 -18.93
C GLU A 265 -7.97 20.40 -20.11
N GLY A 266 -8.17 19.07 -20.12
CA GLY A 266 -7.70 18.19 -21.19
C GLY A 266 -6.19 18.00 -21.24
N LYS A 267 -5.48 18.18 -20.09
CA LYS A 267 -4.02 18.04 -20.03
C LYS A 267 -3.54 16.58 -20.12
N PHE A 268 -4.42 15.64 -19.83
CA PHE A 268 -4.14 14.21 -19.93
C PHE A 268 -5.43 13.41 -20.06
N GLU A 269 -5.28 12.17 -20.50
CA GLU A 269 -6.35 11.16 -20.58
C GLU A 269 -6.10 10.04 -19.57
N CYS A 270 -7.17 9.43 -19.06
CA CYS A 270 -7.08 8.25 -18.22
C CYS A 270 -6.97 6.98 -19.10
N LEU A 271 -6.34 5.94 -18.57
CA LEU A 271 -6.31 4.63 -19.23
C LEU A 271 -7.72 4.08 -19.42
N GLU A 272 -7.99 3.49 -20.57
CA GLU A 272 -9.17 2.69 -20.82
C GLU A 272 -9.09 1.33 -20.10
N LEU A 273 -10.23 0.68 -19.87
CA LEU A 273 -10.29 -0.57 -19.11
C LEU A 273 -9.38 -1.64 -19.69
N ASP A 274 -9.43 -1.84 -21.00
CA ASP A 274 -8.67 -2.91 -21.69
C ASP A 274 -7.16 -2.61 -21.66
N GLU A 275 -6.79 -1.34 -21.80
CA GLU A 275 -5.40 -0.89 -21.67
C GLU A 275 -4.86 -1.13 -20.25
N TYR A 276 -5.67 -0.80 -19.24
CA TYR A 276 -5.32 -1.05 -17.84
C TYR A 276 -5.16 -2.53 -17.54
N VAL A 277 -6.08 -3.37 -18.02
CA VAL A 277 -6.03 -4.84 -17.85
C VAL A 277 -4.77 -5.42 -18.48
N GLU A 278 -4.44 -5.01 -19.71
CA GLU A 278 -3.21 -5.44 -20.41
C GLU A 278 -1.97 -5.01 -19.63
N LEU A 279 -1.92 -3.75 -19.20
CA LEU A 279 -0.80 -3.20 -18.43
C LEU A 279 -0.60 -3.94 -17.10
N VAL A 280 -1.66 -4.18 -16.33
CA VAL A 280 -1.58 -4.92 -15.06
C VAL A 280 -1.07 -6.34 -15.28
N ARG A 281 -1.47 -7.03 -16.36
CA ARG A 281 -0.94 -8.35 -16.70
C ARG A 281 0.56 -8.30 -16.94
N LYS A 282 1.04 -7.35 -17.74
CA LYS A 282 2.48 -7.14 -17.97
C LYS A 282 3.23 -6.81 -16.68
N CYS A 283 2.62 -6.00 -15.81
CA CYS A 283 3.18 -5.71 -14.49
C CYS A 283 3.35 -6.98 -13.65
N ILE A 284 2.36 -7.85 -13.62
CA ILE A 284 2.43 -9.11 -12.86
C ILE A 284 3.49 -10.06 -13.45
N GLU A 285 3.60 -10.15 -14.75
CA GLU A 285 4.63 -10.96 -15.44
C GLU A 285 6.05 -10.44 -15.15
N ALA A 286 6.21 -9.14 -14.95
CA ALA A 286 7.49 -8.51 -14.65
C ALA A 286 7.94 -8.67 -13.19
N LEU A 287 7.04 -9.08 -12.29
CA LEU A 287 7.32 -9.22 -10.85
C LEU A 287 7.86 -10.61 -10.50
N PRO A 288 8.69 -10.73 -9.45
CA PRO A 288 9.08 -12.02 -8.89
C PRO A 288 7.85 -12.82 -8.45
N ARG A 289 7.86 -14.14 -8.67
CA ARG A 289 6.73 -15.02 -8.33
C ARG A 289 6.38 -15.09 -6.84
N ASP A 290 7.36 -14.83 -5.98
CA ASP A 290 7.22 -14.80 -4.53
C ASP A 290 6.68 -13.48 -3.99
N MET A 291 6.69 -12.40 -4.81
CA MET A 291 6.15 -11.10 -4.40
C MET A 291 4.62 -11.15 -4.23
N VAL A 292 4.14 -10.64 -3.10
CA VAL A 292 2.70 -10.63 -2.81
C VAL A 292 2.03 -9.42 -3.45
N ILE A 293 1.02 -9.66 -4.29
CA ILE A 293 0.21 -8.59 -4.86
C ILE A 293 -0.95 -8.27 -3.93
N HIS A 294 -0.85 -7.14 -3.25
CA HIS A 294 -1.83 -6.68 -2.26
C HIS A 294 -3.07 -6.07 -2.90
N ARG A 295 -2.92 -5.48 -4.08
CA ARG A 295 -4.01 -4.81 -4.81
C ARG A 295 -3.65 -4.69 -6.29
N MET A 296 -4.68 -4.83 -7.15
CA MET A 296 -4.57 -4.66 -8.61
C MET A 296 -5.55 -3.61 -9.15
N THR A 297 -6.22 -2.86 -8.29
CA THR A 297 -7.20 -1.83 -8.68
C THR A 297 -7.15 -0.69 -7.68
N GLY A 298 -7.65 0.48 -8.03
CA GLY A 298 -7.95 1.53 -7.06
C GLY A 298 -9.28 1.27 -6.33
N ASP A 299 -9.48 1.93 -5.20
CA ASP A 299 -10.77 2.03 -4.51
C ASP A 299 -11.10 3.52 -4.37
N GLY A 300 -11.55 4.16 -5.44
CA GLY A 300 -12.07 5.53 -5.40
C GLY A 300 -13.46 5.57 -4.78
N ALA A 301 -13.72 6.61 -3.97
CA ALA A 301 -15.06 6.87 -3.47
C ALA A 301 -15.98 7.20 -4.67
N LYS A 302 -16.97 6.35 -4.96
CA LYS A 302 -17.82 6.48 -6.16
C LYS A 302 -18.49 7.86 -6.29
N LYS A 303 -18.78 8.51 -5.17
CA LYS A 303 -19.45 9.83 -5.14
C LYS A 303 -18.55 10.97 -5.62
N THR A 304 -17.25 10.82 -5.52
CA THR A 304 -16.26 11.84 -5.84
C THR A 304 -15.38 11.45 -7.03
N LEU A 305 -15.59 10.26 -7.61
CA LEU A 305 -14.84 9.79 -8.77
C LEU A 305 -15.25 10.57 -10.03
N VAL A 306 -14.30 11.29 -10.63
CA VAL A 306 -14.45 12.01 -11.90
C VAL A 306 -14.06 11.11 -13.08
N ALA A 307 -12.90 10.43 -12.98
CA ALA A 307 -12.38 9.54 -14.03
C ALA A 307 -11.38 8.52 -13.44
N PRO A 308 -11.17 7.38 -14.11
CA PRO A 308 -12.00 6.83 -15.17
C PRO A 308 -13.27 6.17 -14.58
N LEU A 309 -14.44 6.46 -15.14
CA LEU A 309 -15.73 6.01 -14.57
C LEU A 309 -15.90 4.48 -14.54
N TRP A 310 -15.27 3.74 -15.47
CA TRP A 310 -15.33 2.29 -15.50
C TRP A 310 -14.74 1.65 -14.21
N SER A 311 -13.84 2.33 -13.52
CA SER A 311 -13.22 1.85 -12.29
C SER A 311 -14.18 1.79 -11.09
N ALA A 312 -15.32 2.46 -11.16
CA ALA A 312 -16.37 2.39 -10.15
C ALA A 312 -17.01 0.99 -10.04
N ASP A 313 -16.93 0.16 -11.11
CA ASP A 313 -17.34 -1.25 -11.08
C ASP A 313 -16.15 -2.17 -10.83
N LYS A 314 -15.71 -2.25 -9.58
CA LYS A 314 -14.60 -3.09 -9.17
C LYS A 314 -14.77 -4.56 -9.56
N LYS A 315 -16.01 -5.08 -9.57
CA LYS A 315 -16.28 -6.48 -9.94
C LYS A 315 -15.99 -6.71 -11.42
N ARG A 316 -16.41 -5.77 -12.27
CA ARG A 316 -16.09 -5.81 -13.71
C ARG A 316 -14.58 -5.79 -13.96
N VAL A 317 -13.85 -4.89 -13.27
CA VAL A 317 -12.38 -4.80 -13.40
C VAL A 317 -11.70 -6.10 -12.98
N LEU A 318 -12.06 -6.65 -11.82
CA LEU A 318 -11.47 -7.90 -11.33
C LEU A 318 -11.81 -9.09 -12.24
N ASN A 319 -13.02 -9.14 -12.78
CA ASN A 319 -13.40 -10.17 -13.75
C ASN A 319 -12.57 -10.04 -15.04
N ALA A 320 -12.38 -8.83 -15.57
CA ALA A 320 -11.56 -8.58 -16.74
C ALA A 320 -10.09 -8.99 -16.53
N LEU A 321 -9.53 -8.72 -15.34
CA LEU A 321 -8.18 -9.14 -14.96
C LEU A 321 -8.03 -10.66 -14.86
N ASN A 322 -9.06 -11.35 -14.34
CA ASN A 322 -9.04 -12.80 -14.12
C ASN A 322 -9.43 -13.61 -15.36
N ASN A 323 -10.17 -13.02 -16.31
CA ASN A 323 -10.54 -13.69 -17.54
C ASN A 323 -9.30 -13.83 -18.44
N THR A 324 -8.74 -15.01 -18.48
CA THR A 324 -7.84 -15.46 -19.55
C THR A 324 -8.67 -15.72 -20.79
N ASN A 325 -9.11 -14.68 -21.48
CA ASN A 325 -9.72 -14.90 -22.80
C ASN A 325 -8.63 -15.26 -23.80
N GLU A 326 -8.61 -16.53 -24.19
CA GLU A 326 -8.63 -17.02 -25.55
C GLU A 326 -9.08 -15.98 -26.61
N GLN A 327 -8.23 -15.02 -26.90
CA GLN A 327 -8.26 -14.28 -28.16
C GLN A 327 -6.99 -14.60 -28.94
N GLY A 328 -6.76 -15.90 -29.07
CA GLY A 328 -5.89 -16.50 -30.05
C GLY A 328 -6.73 -17.47 -30.91
N GLY A 329 -7.26 -17.00 -32.01
CA GLY A 329 -7.79 -17.90 -33.02
C GLY A 329 -9.29 -17.86 -33.30
N LYS A 330 -9.70 -16.87 -34.09
CA LYS A 330 -10.64 -17.04 -35.19
C LYS A 330 -10.39 -15.93 -36.20
N MET A 331 -9.34 -16.12 -36.99
CA MET A 331 -9.38 -15.72 -38.40
C MET A 331 -9.87 -16.93 -39.18
N LEU A 332 -11.04 -16.84 -39.69
CA LEU A 332 -11.50 -17.42 -40.92
C LEU A 332 -12.33 -16.39 -41.66
#